data_2e554d8d1f7acf5763d6b7cbade7cfde
#
_entry.id   2e554d8d1f7acf5763d6b7cbade7cfde
#
_cell.length_a   1.000
_cell.length_b   1.000
_cell.length_c   1.000
_cell.angle_alpha   90.00
_cell.angle_beta   90.00
_cell.angle_gamma   90.00
#
_symmetry.space_group_name_H-M   'P 1'
#
loop_
_entity.id
_entity.type
_entity.pdbx_description
1 polymer ?
#
loop_
_entity_poly.entity_id
_entity_poly.type
_entity_poly.pdbx_seq_one_letter_code
_entity_poly.pdbx_strand_id
1 'polypeptide(L)'
;MSVRQLKENKITKDGRSWVFIQYSKGLDGKRHQYQSKAYMTEEEAIQAEKDYLNKYKDVEVNPHMTFKEAYTIYYDYQKDKIKDSTLKTYRDRIKYMGLLDNVELVNLNWDLYQKWRAQMNKTNLCNRYKTDIQKFIKQIINFAEKQWDFNLRKFYNKLEPFKTPGALKKEMDFYEPEEFFKFISVVDDLRYKCFFELLYYCGLRRSEARGLQWKHIDFNNKTLTVSQQVLNPSNSNASTEWYISSTKTEASNRTIPISTTLLNDLAELKKTNERLSKFKQTWFVLGDDVPMATGRMYFYRDKYAEKAGIRRIRLHDFRHSCASALISGAAPITAVSNFLGHSETTETLETYTHMFKKDLANVPKFFDTLEKDFNEKSSE
;
A
#
# COMPACT_ATOMS: atom_id res chain seq x y z
N MET A 1 41.13 -33.25 -0.80
CA MET A 1 41.28 -32.33 0.32
C MET A 1 40.96 -30.94 -0.16
N SER A 2 40.14 -30.22 0.58
CA SER A 2 39.74 -28.86 0.32
C SER A 2 40.75 -27.83 0.83
N VAL A 3 41.54 -28.21 1.85
CA VAL A 3 42.68 -27.44 2.36
C VAL A 3 43.93 -27.73 1.53
N ARG A 4 44.65 -26.69 1.12
CA ARG A 4 45.86 -26.77 0.36
C ARG A 4 46.81 -25.61 0.62
N GLN A 5 48.09 -25.82 0.38
CA GLN A 5 49.10 -24.78 0.43
C GLN A 5 49.13 -23.98 -0.88
N LEU A 6 49.25 -22.67 -0.75
CA LEU A 6 49.41 -21.76 -1.93
C LEU A 6 50.81 -21.99 -2.56
N LYS A 7 50.88 -21.80 -3.87
CA LYS A 7 52.18 -21.76 -4.56
C LYS A 7 53.04 -20.59 -4.06
N GLU A 8 54.35 -20.71 -4.08
CA GLU A 8 55.33 -19.74 -3.57
C GLU A 8 55.00 -18.29 -3.98
N ASN A 9 54.64 -18.07 -5.24
CA ASN A 9 54.30 -16.75 -5.76
C ASN A 9 52.95 -16.18 -5.26
N LYS A 10 52.17 -16.92 -4.47
CA LYS A 10 50.87 -16.55 -3.90
C LYS A 10 50.86 -16.52 -2.37
N ILE A 11 52.00 -16.79 -1.73
CA ILE A 11 52.16 -16.66 -0.31
C ILE A 11 52.06 -15.17 0.08
N THR A 12 51.35 -14.86 1.13
CA THR A 12 51.21 -13.49 1.60
C THR A 12 52.52 -12.94 2.15
N LYS A 13 52.70 -11.62 2.20
CA LYS A 13 53.95 -10.98 2.69
C LYS A 13 54.26 -11.34 4.17
N ASP A 14 53.24 -11.71 4.96
CA ASP A 14 53.35 -12.15 6.32
C ASP A 14 53.50 -13.69 6.50
N GLY A 15 53.75 -14.42 5.39
CA GLY A 15 54.08 -15.84 5.37
C GLY A 15 52.85 -16.77 5.38
N ARG A 16 51.61 -16.27 5.33
CA ARG A 16 50.42 -17.12 5.29
C ARG A 16 50.32 -17.84 3.96
N SER A 17 50.22 -19.16 3.99
CA SER A 17 50.27 -20.00 2.82
C SER A 17 49.14 -21.03 2.70
N TRP A 18 48.34 -21.23 3.72
CA TRP A 18 47.32 -22.26 3.74
C TRP A 18 45.93 -21.68 3.46
N VAL A 19 45.16 -22.31 2.57
CA VAL A 19 43.79 -21.93 2.22
C VAL A 19 42.89 -23.16 2.11
N PHE A 20 41.61 -23.01 2.34
CA PHE A 20 40.64 -24.02 1.93
C PHE A 20 39.82 -23.54 0.74
N ILE A 21 39.31 -24.48 -0.07
CA ILE A 21 38.48 -24.23 -1.21
C ILE A 21 37.20 -25.03 -1.09
N GLN A 22 36.09 -24.34 -1.23
CA GLN A 22 34.76 -24.94 -1.27
C GLN A 22 34.07 -24.62 -2.60
N TYR A 23 33.15 -25.47 -2.98
CA TYR A 23 32.37 -25.30 -4.19
C TYR A 23 30.89 -25.32 -3.86
N SER A 24 30.15 -24.39 -4.42
CA SER A 24 28.70 -24.34 -4.34
C SER A 24 28.09 -24.28 -5.73
N LYS A 25 26.83 -24.68 -5.85
CA LYS A 25 26.06 -24.54 -7.07
C LYS A 25 25.38 -23.18 -7.05
N GLY A 26 25.66 -22.32 -8.03
CA GLY A 26 25.00 -21.03 -8.15
C GLY A 26 23.55 -21.16 -8.67
N LEU A 27 22.79 -20.08 -8.57
CA LEU A 27 21.44 -19.98 -9.12
C LEU A 27 21.38 -20.15 -10.64
N ASP A 28 22.49 -19.85 -11.32
CA ASP A 28 22.70 -20.07 -12.76
C ASP A 28 22.97 -21.55 -13.11
N GLY A 29 22.93 -22.43 -12.12
CA GLY A 29 23.24 -23.86 -12.26
C GLY A 29 24.74 -24.17 -12.39
N LYS A 30 25.63 -23.17 -12.41
CA LYS A 30 27.08 -23.34 -12.55
C LYS A 30 27.72 -23.58 -11.18
N ARG A 31 28.91 -24.19 -11.23
CA ARG A 31 29.74 -24.43 -10.06
C ARG A 31 30.56 -23.18 -9.76
N HIS A 32 30.35 -22.59 -8.57
CA HIS A 32 31.11 -21.46 -8.06
C HIS A 32 32.16 -21.95 -7.06
N GLN A 33 33.34 -21.36 -7.14
CA GLN A 33 34.47 -21.68 -6.27
C GLN A 33 34.64 -20.56 -5.26
N TYR A 34 34.64 -20.92 -3.98
CA TYR A 34 35.05 -20.06 -2.87
C TYR A 34 36.44 -20.46 -2.39
N GLN A 35 37.36 -19.51 -2.25
CA GLN A 35 38.66 -19.67 -1.63
C GLN A 35 38.73 -18.78 -0.39
N SER A 36 39.14 -19.35 0.75
CA SER A 36 39.32 -18.62 1.99
C SER A 36 40.48 -17.59 1.91
N LYS A 37 40.56 -16.72 2.92
CA LYS A 37 41.82 -16.01 3.20
C LYS A 37 42.91 -17.01 3.50
N ALA A 38 44.18 -16.59 3.40
CA ALA A 38 45.32 -17.43 3.75
C ALA A 38 45.54 -17.46 5.29
N TYR A 39 45.95 -18.61 5.79
CA TYR A 39 46.27 -18.92 7.20
C TYR A 39 47.72 -19.29 7.31
N MET A 40 48.28 -19.18 8.56
CA MET A 40 49.67 -19.49 8.84
C MET A 40 49.91 -20.99 8.83
N THR A 41 49.02 -21.77 9.40
CA THR A 41 49.17 -23.23 9.53
C THR A 41 48.05 -23.98 8.84
N GLU A 42 48.26 -25.25 8.56
CA GLU A 42 47.27 -26.16 8.02
C GLU A 42 46.11 -26.37 8.98
N GLU A 43 46.41 -26.49 10.27
CA GLU A 43 45.41 -26.67 11.31
C GLU A 43 44.46 -25.48 11.40
N GLU A 44 44.96 -24.23 11.29
CA GLU A 44 44.13 -23.05 11.24
C GLU A 44 43.19 -23.06 10.00
N ALA A 45 43.68 -23.48 8.86
CA ALA A 45 42.87 -23.58 7.64
C ALA A 45 41.81 -24.69 7.78
N ILE A 46 42.13 -25.83 8.38
CA ILE A 46 41.19 -26.93 8.66
C ILE A 46 40.11 -26.47 9.64
N GLN A 47 40.47 -25.77 10.71
CA GLN A 47 39.49 -25.26 11.65
C GLN A 47 38.59 -24.24 11.02
N ALA A 48 39.14 -23.33 10.22
CA ALA A 48 38.36 -22.33 9.47
C ALA A 48 37.43 -22.98 8.44
N GLU A 49 37.82 -24.08 7.82
CA GLU A 49 36.95 -24.86 6.96
C GLU A 49 35.78 -25.50 7.70
N LYS A 50 36.04 -26.10 8.88
CA LYS A 50 34.99 -26.66 9.76
C LYS A 50 33.99 -25.58 10.16
N ASP A 51 34.48 -24.41 10.55
CA ASP A 51 33.65 -23.28 10.95
C ASP A 51 32.80 -22.78 9.75
N TYR A 52 33.41 -22.75 8.55
CA TYR A 52 32.72 -22.44 7.32
C TYR A 52 31.61 -23.45 7.03
N LEU A 53 31.91 -24.74 7.03
CA LEU A 53 30.94 -25.81 6.77
C LEU A 53 29.79 -25.80 7.80
N ASN A 54 30.10 -25.58 9.08
CA ASN A 54 29.07 -25.45 10.11
C ASN A 54 28.18 -24.22 9.91
N LYS A 55 28.75 -23.10 9.48
CA LYS A 55 28.03 -21.86 9.22
C LYS A 55 27.05 -21.97 8.06
N TYR A 56 27.39 -22.73 7.03
CA TYR A 56 26.63 -22.86 5.80
C TYR A 56 25.98 -24.24 5.60
N LYS A 57 25.92 -25.04 6.68
CA LYS A 57 25.46 -26.44 6.64
C LYS A 57 24.08 -26.64 5.99
N ASP A 58 23.20 -25.69 6.19
CA ASP A 58 21.79 -25.79 5.78
C ASP A 58 21.51 -24.98 4.48
N VAL A 59 22.53 -24.45 3.80
CA VAL A 59 22.36 -23.62 2.62
C VAL A 59 22.73 -24.41 1.36
N GLU A 60 21.73 -24.86 0.61
CA GLU A 60 21.92 -25.65 -0.61
C GLU A 60 22.42 -24.83 -1.80
N VAL A 61 22.11 -23.54 -1.85
CA VAL A 61 22.39 -22.68 -3.02
C VAL A 61 23.17 -21.43 -2.57
N ASN A 62 24.27 -21.12 -3.26
CA ASN A 62 25.14 -19.96 -3.04
C ASN A 62 25.21 -19.45 -1.58
N PRO A 63 26.01 -20.05 -0.71
CA PRO A 63 26.09 -19.67 0.72
C PRO A 63 26.57 -18.23 0.93
N HIS A 64 27.20 -17.61 -0.07
CA HIS A 64 27.70 -16.24 -0.08
C HIS A 64 26.73 -15.23 -0.68
N MET A 65 25.46 -15.62 -0.88
CA MET A 65 24.44 -14.73 -1.41
C MET A 65 24.35 -13.45 -0.59
N THR A 66 24.49 -12.31 -1.25
CA THR A 66 24.34 -11.00 -0.64
C THR A 66 22.87 -10.60 -0.53
N PHE A 67 22.57 -9.67 0.36
CA PHE A 67 21.21 -9.12 0.51
C PHE A 67 20.72 -8.47 -0.79
N LYS A 68 21.64 -7.85 -1.57
CA LYS A 68 21.33 -7.25 -2.87
C LYS A 68 20.89 -8.30 -3.89
N GLU A 69 21.61 -9.40 -3.99
CA GLU A 69 21.24 -10.52 -4.87
C GLU A 69 19.87 -11.08 -4.47
N ALA A 70 19.63 -11.28 -3.17
CA ALA A 70 18.37 -11.79 -2.68
C ALA A 70 17.18 -10.87 -3.02
N TYR A 71 17.29 -9.56 -2.80
CA TYR A 71 16.17 -8.67 -3.13
C TYR A 71 16.02 -8.46 -4.64
N THR A 72 17.09 -8.57 -5.44
CA THR A 72 16.99 -8.50 -6.89
C THR A 72 16.19 -9.68 -7.42
N ILE A 73 16.53 -10.89 -6.98
CA ILE A 73 15.79 -12.12 -7.36
C ILE A 73 14.34 -12.05 -6.85
N TYR A 74 14.13 -11.58 -5.62
CA TYR A 74 12.78 -11.39 -5.09
C TYR A 74 11.96 -10.40 -5.92
N TYR A 75 12.56 -9.29 -6.35
CA TYR A 75 11.93 -8.31 -7.22
C TYR A 75 11.53 -8.91 -8.56
N ASP A 76 12.44 -9.63 -9.22
CA ASP A 76 12.18 -10.29 -10.51
C ASP A 76 11.10 -11.38 -10.36
N TYR A 77 11.14 -12.18 -9.29
CA TYR A 77 10.10 -13.17 -8.98
C TYR A 77 8.71 -12.56 -8.81
N GLN A 78 8.64 -11.34 -8.30
CA GLN A 78 7.38 -10.63 -8.07
C GLN A 78 6.87 -9.87 -9.30
N LYS A 79 7.73 -9.60 -10.29
CA LYS A 79 7.47 -8.71 -11.42
C LYS A 79 6.17 -9.05 -12.17
N ASP A 80 5.92 -10.34 -12.39
CA ASP A 80 4.76 -10.82 -13.15
C ASP A 80 3.56 -11.15 -12.24
N LYS A 81 3.73 -11.06 -10.90
CA LYS A 81 2.73 -11.48 -9.91
C LYS A 81 1.99 -10.32 -9.25
N ILE A 82 2.58 -9.12 -9.26
CA ILE A 82 2.04 -7.96 -8.57
C ILE A 82 1.89 -6.78 -9.54
N LYS A 83 1.01 -5.83 -9.16
CA LYS A 83 0.74 -4.64 -9.97
C LYS A 83 1.98 -3.72 -10.03
N ASP A 84 2.17 -3.02 -11.15
CA ASP A 84 3.26 -2.06 -11.37
C ASP A 84 3.40 -1.01 -10.26
N SER A 85 2.27 -0.56 -9.69
CA SER A 85 2.28 0.37 -8.55
C SER A 85 2.96 -0.21 -7.30
N THR A 86 2.82 -1.52 -7.08
CA THR A 86 3.51 -2.23 -5.98
C THR A 86 4.99 -2.42 -6.29
N LEU A 87 5.33 -2.76 -7.54
CA LEU A 87 6.72 -2.84 -8.00
C LEU A 87 7.44 -1.50 -7.86
N LYS A 88 6.77 -0.39 -8.17
CA LYS A 88 7.32 0.96 -7.91
C LYS A 88 7.63 1.16 -6.43
N THR A 89 6.71 0.77 -5.57
CA THR A 89 6.91 0.85 -4.10
C THR A 89 8.13 0.03 -3.67
N TYR A 90 8.36 -1.15 -4.26
CA TYR A 90 9.55 -1.96 -3.99
C TYR A 90 10.82 -1.24 -4.43
N ARG A 91 10.86 -0.69 -5.65
CA ARG A 91 12.00 0.11 -6.14
C ARG A 91 12.32 1.30 -5.24
N ASP A 92 11.28 2.00 -4.77
CA ASP A 92 11.45 3.14 -3.88
C ASP A 92 11.99 2.72 -2.49
N ARG A 93 11.60 1.54 -1.98
CA ARG A 93 12.11 0.98 -0.71
C ARG A 93 13.56 0.48 -0.83
N ILE A 94 13.93 -0.14 -1.95
CA ILE A 94 15.29 -0.63 -2.22
C ILE A 94 16.33 0.48 -2.08
N LYS A 95 16.02 1.72 -2.46
CA LYS A 95 16.92 2.87 -2.33
C LYS A 95 17.46 3.10 -0.92
N TYR A 96 16.78 2.58 0.10
CA TYR A 96 17.15 2.72 1.52
C TYR A 96 17.86 1.49 2.10
N MET A 97 18.25 0.52 1.27
CA MET A 97 18.88 -0.73 1.70
C MET A 97 20.39 -0.77 1.51
N GLY A 98 21.00 0.26 0.91
CA GLY A 98 22.41 0.26 0.47
C GLY A 98 23.44 -0.19 1.52
N LEU A 99 23.20 0.08 2.81
CA LEU A 99 24.08 -0.42 3.88
C LEU A 99 24.06 -1.95 4.01
N LEU A 100 22.99 -2.60 3.56
CA LEU A 100 22.82 -4.06 3.60
C LEU A 100 23.26 -4.72 2.30
N ASP A 101 23.39 -3.97 1.19
CA ASP A 101 23.54 -4.51 -0.17
C ASP A 101 24.60 -5.59 -0.30
N ASN A 102 25.84 -5.30 0.15
CA ASN A 102 26.98 -6.18 0.00
C ASN A 102 27.19 -7.14 1.18
N VAL A 103 26.21 -7.24 2.06
CA VAL A 103 26.27 -8.13 3.21
C VAL A 103 25.71 -9.48 2.82
N GLU A 104 26.50 -10.55 3.04
CA GLU A 104 25.98 -11.91 2.89
C GLU A 104 24.81 -12.14 3.84
N LEU A 105 23.78 -12.85 3.38
CA LEU A 105 22.58 -13.12 4.19
C LEU A 105 22.91 -13.75 5.55
N VAL A 106 23.85 -14.69 5.59
CA VAL A 106 24.27 -15.35 6.82
C VAL A 106 25.00 -14.44 7.81
N ASN A 107 25.46 -13.28 7.36
CA ASN A 107 26.14 -12.26 8.19
C ASN A 107 25.19 -11.18 8.69
N LEU A 108 23.90 -11.23 8.31
CA LEU A 108 22.89 -10.33 8.85
C LEU A 108 22.77 -10.52 10.36
N ASN A 109 23.05 -9.45 11.09
CA ASN A 109 23.07 -9.48 12.57
C ASN A 109 22.47 -8.20 13.17
N TRP A 110 22.33 -8.19 14.50
CA TRP A 110 21.74 -7.10 15.23
C TRP A 110 22.52 -5.79 15.10
N ASP A 111 23.83 -5.81 15.14
CA ASP A 111 24.65 -4.59 15.11
C ASP A 111 24.54 -3.90 13.75
N LEU A 112 24.53 -4.67 12.67
CA LEU A 112 24.31 -4.16 11.34
C LEU A 112 22.91 -3.53 11.21
N TYR A 113 21.89 -4.20 11.76
CA TYR A 113 20.53 -3.66 11.78
C TYR A 113 20.44 -2.34 12.55
N GLN A 114 21.12 -2.23 13.71
CA GLN A 114 21.15 -0.98 14.47
C GLN A 114 21.83 0.16 13.67
N LYS A 115 22.92 -0.14 12.96
CA LYS A 115 23.58 0.83 12.06
C LYS A 115 22.63 1.29 10.96
N TRP A 116 21.95 0.35 10.30
CA TRP A 116 20.94 0.68 9.29
C TRP A 116 19.80 1.51 9.91
N ARG A 117 19.29 1.12 11.07
CA ARG A 117 18.23 1.84 11.79
C ARG A 117 18.66 3.28 12.16
N ALA A 118 19.89 3.46 12.61
CA ALA A 118 20.45 4.76 12.91
C ALA A 118 20.53 5.66 11.64
N GLN A 119 20.94 5.08 10.50
CA GLN A 119 20.91 5.76 9.21
C GLN A 119 19.48 6.17 8.81
N MET A 120 18.51 5.28 8.97
CA MET A 120 17.11 5.58 8.69
C MET A 120 16.57 6.71 9.58
N ASN A 121 17.01 6.80 10.85
CA ASN A 121 16.60 7.86 11.74
C ASN A 121 17.11 9.26 11.31
N LYS A 122 18.22 9.32 10.58
CA LYS A 122 18.73 10.57 10.01
C LYS A 122 17.96 11.05 8.78
N THR A 123 17.08 10.22 8.21
CA THR A 123 16.24 10.60 7.07
C THR A 123 14.99 11.37 7.52
N ASN A 124 14.49 12.26 6.67
CA ASN A 124 13.22 12.98 6.90
C ASN A 124 11.96 12.14 6.67
N LEU A 125 12.09 10.80 6.57
CA LEU A 125 10.97 9.90 6.37
C LEU A 125 10.13 9.76 7.65
N CYS A 126 8.82 9.68 7.49
CA CYS A 126 7.95 9.36 8.63
C CYS A 126 8.16 7.91 9.13
N ASN A 127 7.95 7.67 10.42
CA ASN A 127 8.18 6.36 11.05
C ASN A 127 7.33 5.24 10.44
N ARG A 128 6.13 5.55 9.94
CA ARG A 128 5.31 4.58 9.20
C ARG A 128 6.02 4.08 7.94
N TYR A 129 6.57 4.99 7.12
CA TYR A 129 7.28 4.60 5.90
C TYR A 129 8.58 3.84 6.20
N LYS A 130 9.33 4.26 7.24
CA LYS A 130 10.49 3.50 7.75
C LYS A 130 10.12 2.07 8.16
N THR A 131 8.99 1.91 8.84
CA THR A 131 8.45 0.59 9.20
C THR A 131 8.04 -0.21 7.97
N ASP A 132 7.49 0.43 6.94
CA ASP A 132 7.13 -0.26 5.69
C ASP A 132 8.37 -0.72 4.89
N ILE A 133 9.48 0.03 4.93
CA ILE A 133 10.78 -0.42 4.39
C ILE A 133 11.27 -1.64 5.18
N GLN A 134 11.18 -1.62 6.51
CA GLN A 134 11.56 -2.75 7.34
C GLN A 134 10.69 -3.99 7.08
N LYS A 135 9.37 -3.82 6.88
CA LYS A 135 8.50 -4.93 6.46
C LYS A 135 8.94 -5.53 5.14
N PHE A 136 9.43 -4.70 4.23
CA PHE A 136 9.96 -5.19 2.95
C PHE A 136 11.25 -5.98 3.13
N ILE A 137 12.16 -5.58 4.04
CA ILE A 137 13.31 -6.41 4.46
C ILE A 137 12.83 -7.76 4.98
N LYS A 138 11.80 -7.78 5.84
CA LYS A 138 11.21 -9.04 6.33
C LYS A 138 10.66 -9.93 5.22
N GLN A 139 10.07 -9.36 4.19
CA GLN A 139 9.57 -10.13 3.04
C GLN A 139 10.71 -10.78 2.26
N ILE A 140 11.82 -10.07 2.04
CA ILE A 140 13.02 -10.60 1.37
C ILE A 140 13.62 -11.74 2.19
N ILE A 141 13.74 -11.57 3.53
CA ILE A 141 14.25 -12.60 4.44
C ILE A 141 13.38 -13.86 4.39
N ASN A 142 12.05 -13.72 4.51
CA ASN A 142 11.12 -14.85 4.42
C ASN A 142 11.22 -15.56 3.07
N PHE A 143 11.43 -14.82 2.00
CA PHE A 143 11.64 -15.40 0.68
C PHE A 143 12.94 -16.20 0.62
N ALA A 144 14.03 -15.65 1.16
CA ALA A 144 15.33 -16.33 1.21
C ALA A 144 15.28 -17.62 2.06
N GLU A 145 14.63 -17.57 3.23
CA GLU A 145 14.42 -18.76 4.06
C GLU A 145 13.61 -19.83 3.31
N LYS A 146 12.54 -19.43 2.60
CA LYS A 146 11.64 -20.36 1.92
C LYS A 146 12.25 -20.96 0.64
N GLN A 147 13.08 -20.21 -0.08
CA GLN A 147 13.59 -20.63 -1.39
C GLN A 147 14.97 -21.28 -1.30
N TRP A 148 15.76 -20.95 -0.28
CA TRP A 148 17.19 -21.31 -0.23
C TRP A 148 17.63 -21.81 1.15
N ASP A 149 16.70 -22.12 2.06
CA ASP A 149 16.94 -22.68 3.39
C ASP A 149 17.90 -21.88 4.28
N PHE A 150 18.01 -20.56 4.07
CA PHE A 150 18.74 -19.69 4.95
C PHE A 150 18.07 -19.63 6.34
N ASN A 151 18.83 -19.83 7.41
CA ASN A 151 18.32 -19.68 8.78
C ASN A 151 18.49 -18.23 9.28
N LEU A 152 17.56 -17.37 8.94
CA LEU A 152 17.56 -15.94 9.28
C LEU A 152 16.55 -15.57 10.37
N ARG A 153 15.84 -16.55 10.94
CA ARG A 153 14.75 -16.34 11.89
C ARG A 153 15.17 -15.54 13.13
N LYS A 154 16.38 -15.76 13.64
CA LYS A 154 16.93 -14.99 14.75
C LYS A 154 17.08 -13.49 14.44
N PHE A 155 17.50 -13.17 13.22
CA PHE A 155 17.59 -11.79 12.75
C PHE A 155 16.20 -11.21 12.50
N TYR A 156 15.33 -11.92 11.78
CA TYR A 156 13.95 -11.53 11.49
C TYR A 156 13.17 -11.11 12.74
N ASN A 157 13.25 -11.88 13.81
CA ASN A 157 12.52 -11.63 15.07
C ASN A 157 13.00 -10.37 15.81
N LYS A 158 14.22 -9.94 15.58
CA LYS A 158 14.79 -8.71 16.17
C LYS A 158 14.38 -7.42 15.43
N LEU A 159 13.76 -7.53 14.24
CA LEU A 159 13.34 -6.38 13.47
C LEU A 159 12.08 -5.74 14.09
N GLU A 160 12.25 -4.61 14.77
CA GLU A 160 11.19 -3.89 15.46
C GLU A 160 10.70 -2.67 14.65
N PRO A 161 9.38 -2.37 14.60
CA PRO A 161 8.87 -1.22 13.89
C PRO A 161 9.41 0.10 14.45
N PHE A 162 9.48 1.11 13.61
CA PHE A 162 9.80 2.47 14.04
C PHE A 162 8.59 3.08 14.74
N LYS A 163 8.69 3.28 16.04
CA LYS A 163 7.63 3.90 16.86
C LYS A 163 8.03 5.32 17.25
N THR A 164 7.06 6.20 17.34
CA THR A 164 7.23 7.49 18.00
C THR A 164 6.66 7.34 19.40
N PRO A 165 7.50 7.41 20.45
CA PRO A 165 7.00 7.36 21.83
C PRO A 165 5.94 8.45 22.06
N GLY A 166 4.83 8.09 22.66
CA GLY A 166 3.74 9.05 22.98
C GLY A 166 2.95 9.59 21.78
N ALA A 167 3.20 9.11 20.55
CA ALA A 167 2.39 9.52 19.41
C ALA A 167 0.96 8.99 19.58
N LEU A 168 0.03 9.91 19.80
CA LEU A 168 -1.40 9.62 19.70
C LEU A 168 -1.70 9.17 18.28
N LYS A 169 -2.53 8.13 18.14
CA LYS A 169 -3.04 7.72 16.84
C LYS A 169 -3.78 8.92 16.24
N LYS A 170 -3.23 9.51 15.16
CA LYS A 170 -3.90 10.65 14.51
C LYS A 170 -5.29 10.19 14.10
N GLU A 171 -6.30 10.84 14.64
CA GLU A 171 -7.67 10.61 14.22
C GLU A 171 -7.80 10.91 12.72
N MET A 172 -8.67 10.17 12.05
CA MET A 172 -8.95 10.43 10.65
C MET A 172 -9.70 11.75 10.54
N ASP A 173 -9.28 12.55 9.59
CA ASP A 173 -9.93 13.79 9.25
C ASP A 173 -11.07 13.49 8.25
N PHE A 174 -12.25 14.03 8.50
CA PHE A 174 -13.41 13.90 7.63
C PHE A 174 -14.34 15.09 7.81
N TYR A 175 -15.16 15.39 6.81
CA TYR A 175 -16.22 16.40 6.94
C TYR A 175 -17.47 15.78 7.55
N GLU A 176 -18.00 16.46 8.57
CA GLU A 176 -19.39 16.24 9.01
C GLU A 176 -20.34 16.71 7.89
N PRO A 177 -21.62 16.25 7.89
CA PRO A 177 -22.56 16.61 6.84
C PRO A 177 -22.68 18.13 6.59
N GLU A 178 -22.72 18.94 7.63
CA GLU A 178 -22.83 20.40 7.56
C GLU A 178 -21.59 21.03 6.89
N GLU A 179 -20.42 20.49 7.16
CA GLU A 179 -19.16 20.93 6.56
C GLU A 179 -19.12 20.56 5.07
N PHE A 180 -19.58 19.35 4.71
CA PHE A 180 -19.69 18.96 3.32
C PHE A 180 -20.70 19.83 2.57
N PHE A 181 -21.86 20.10 3.13
CA PHE A 181 -22.85 20.97 2.51
C PHE A 181 -22.33 22.41 2.33
N LYS A 182 -21.59 22.92 3.29
CA LYS A 182 -20.91 24.20 3.18
C LYS A 182 -19.82 24.17 2.08
N PHE A 183 -19.08 23.07 1.98
CA PHE A 183 -18.08 22.89 0.90
C PHE A 183 -18.74 22.85 -0.48
N ILE A 184 -19.75 22.02 -0.67
CA ILE A 184 -20.36 21.80 -1.99
C ILE A 184 -21.17 23.01 -2.48
N SER A 185 -21.71 23.83 -1.58
CA SER A 185 -22.46 25.05 -1.94
C SER A 185 -21.62 26.13 -2.62
N VAL A 186 -20.31 26.13 -2.44
CA VAL A 186 -19.39 27.10 -3.06
C VAL A 186 -18.72 26.58 -4.34
N VAL A 187 -18.99 25.33 -4.72
CA VAL A 187 -18.46 24.72 -5.95
C VAL A 187 -19.26 25.22 -7.15
N ASP A 188 -18.66 26.07 -7.95
CA ASP A 188 -19.29 26.78 -9.06
C ASP A 188 -19.19 26.05 -10.41
N ASP A 189 -18.30 25.06 -10.54
CA ASP A 189 -18.14 24.23 -11.73
C ASP A 189 -18.83 22.88 -11.52
N LEU A 190 -19.83 22.57 -12.37
CA LEU A 190 -20.66 21.37 -12.26
C LEU A 190 -19.85 20.06 -12.34
N ARG A 191 -18.77 20.01 -13.13
CA ARG A 191 -17.90 18.83 -13.26
C ARG A 191 -17.18 18.55 -11.94
N TYR A 192 -16.66 19.58 -11.27
CA TYR A 192 -16.02 19.43 -9.94
C TYR A 192 -17.06 19.19 -8.85
N LYS A 193 -18.26 19.77 -8.97
CA LYS A 193 -19.37 19.47 -8.06
C LYS A 193 -19.69 17.98 -8.11
N CYS A 194 -19.98 17.42 -9.27
CA CYS A 194 -20.19 15.98 -9.46
C CYS A 194 -19.00 15.13 -8.96
N PHE A 195 -17.75 15.60 -9.14
CA PHE A 195 -16.59 14.89 -8.63
C PHE A 195 -16.61 14.74 -7.10
N PHE A 196 -16.82 15.83 -6.36
CA PHE A 196 -16.85 15.79 -4.90
C PHE A 196 -18.08 15.05 -4.38
N GLU A 197 -19.22 15.19 -5.04
CA GLU A 197 -20.44 14.45 -4.74
C GLU A 197 -20.27 12.94 -4.95
N LEU A 198 -19.61 12.49 -6.00
CA LEU A 198 -19.28 11.08 -6.22
C LEU A 198 -18.39 10.52 -5.10
N LEU A 199 -17.43 11.32 -4.61
CA LEU A 199 -16.57 10.90 -3.50
C LEU A 199 -17.37 10.82 -2.19
N TYR A 200 -18.29 11.76 -1.94
CA TYR A 200 -19.05 11.85 -0.70
C TYR A 200 -20.30 10.97 -0.71
N TYR A 201 -21.20 11.13 -1.69
CA TYR A 201 -22.47 10.39 -1.71
C TYR A 201 -22.34 8.94 -2.13
N CYS A 202 -21.35 8.60 -2.98
CA CYS A 202 -21.10 7.24 -3.44
C CYS A 202 -19.87 6.58 -2.81
N GLY A 203 -19.12 7.30 -1.99
CA GLY A 203 -17.91 6.80 -1.34
C GLY A 203 -16.85 6.28 -2.32
N LEU A 204 -16.79 6.80 -3.56
CA LEU A 204 -15.85 6.34 -4.56
C LEU A 204 -14.40 6.64 -4.17
N ARG A 205 -13.49 5.73 -4.49
CA ARG A 205 -12.07 6.06 -4.46
C ARG A 205 -11.76 7.05 -5.58
N ARG A 206 -10.81 7.96 -5.39
CA ARG A 206 -10.39 8.93 -6.41
C ARG A 206 -10.15 8.29 -7.80
N SER A 207 -9.48 7.15 -7.84
CA SER A 207 -9.20 6.43 -9.09
C SER A 207 -10.43 5.80 -9.72
N GLU A 208 -11.42 5.38 -8.93
CA GLU A 208 -12.72 4.88 -9.38
C GLU A 208 -13.53 6.02 -9.98
N ALA A 209 -13.63 7.18 -9.30
CA ALA A 209 -14.30 8.36 -9.80
C ALA A 209 -13.71 8.86 -11.14
N ARG A 210 -12.37 8.86 -11.27
CA ARG A 210 -11.68 9.17 -12.52
C ARG A 210 -11.99 8.18 -13.64
N GLY A 211 -12.21 6.92 -13.30
CA GLY A 211 -12.48 5.84 -14.24
C GLY A 211 -13.94 5.69 -14.64
N LEU A 212 -14.83 6.46 -14.01
CA LEU A 212 -16.25 6.38 -14.28
C LEU A 212 -16.58 6.91 -15.68
N GLN A 213 -17.29 6.12 -16.47
CA GLN A 213 -17.76 6.47 -17.80
C GLN A 213 -19.29 6.58 -17.81
N TRP A 214 -19.87 7.31 -18.74
CA TRP A 214 -21.32 7.50 -18.84
C TRP A 214 -22.11 6.19 -18.93
N LYS A 215 -21.55 5.17 -19.60
CA LYS A 215 -22.16 3.83 -19.70
C LYS A 215 -22.32 3.10 -18.35
N HIS A 216 -21.64 3.58 -17.30
CA HIS A 216 -21.70 2.98 -15.95
C HIS A 216 -22.80 3.58 -15.08
N ILE A 217 -23.55 4.56 -15.60
CA ILE A 217 -24.63 5.23 -14.88
C ILE A 217 -25.96 4.83 -15.50
N ASP A 218 -26.80 4.18 -14.74
CA ASP A 218 -28.18 3.89 -15.11
C ASP A 218 -29.10 4.93 -14.49
N PHE A 219 -29.55 5.87 -15.31
CA PHE A 219 -30.45 6.95 -14.90
C PHE A 219 -31.86 6.46 -14.57
N ASN A 220 -32.31 5.36 -15.20
CA ASN A 220 -33.65 4.81 -14.99
C ASN A 220 -33.72 4.08 -13.63
N ASN A 221 -32.75 3.21 -13.36
CA ASN A 221 -32.67 2.47 -12.10
C ASN A 221 -31.97 3.26 -10.98
N LYS A 222 -31.49 4.47 -11.27
CA LYS A 222 -30.76 5.34 -10.33
C LYS A 222 -29.58 4.64 -9.68
N THR A 223 -28.77 3.94 -10.48
CA THR A 223 -27.61 3.19 -10.02
C THR A 223 -26.34 3.56 -10.76
N LEU A 224 -25.20 3.27 -10.13
CA LEU A 224 -23.86 3.45 -10.65
C LEU A 224 -23.05 2.17 -10.44
N THR A 225 -22.39 1.70 -11.50
CA THR A 225 -21.53 0.52 -11.46
C THR A 225 -20.06 0.94 -11.44
N VAL A 226 -19.34 0.53 -10.40
CA VAL A 226 -17.89 0.68 -10.27
C VAL A 226 -17.23 -0.60 -10.75
N SER A 227 -16.67 -0.61 -11.96
CA SER A 227 -16.01 -1.79 -12.56
C SER A 227 -14.56 -1.54 -12.93
N GLN A 228 -14.11 -0.30 -12.93
CA GLN A 228 -12.78 0.09 -13.37
C GLN A 228 -12.24 1.29 -12.59
N GLN A 229 -10.94 1.51 -12.73
CA GLN A 229 -10.25 2.68 -12.18
C GLN A 229 -9.25 3.22 -13.18
N VAL A 230 -8.95 4.52 -13.11
CA VAL A 230 -7.87 5.14 -13.88
C VAL A 230 -6.66 5.39 -13.00
N LEU A 231 -5.53 4.87 -13.42
CA LEU A 231 -4.22 5.00 -12.77
C LEU A 231 -3.25 5.74 -13.68
N ASN A 232 -2.22 6.32 -13.08
CA ASN A 232 -1.10 6.89 -13.82
C ASN A 232 0.06 5.90 -13.81
N PRO A 233 0.82 5.72 -14.91
CA PRO A 233 1.98 4.85 -14.95
C PRO A 233 3.01 5.20 -13.88
N SER A 234 3.63 4.19 -13.33
CA SER A 234 4.61 4.34 -12.24
C SER A 234 5.89 5.06 -12.67
N ASN A 235 6.18 5.10 -13.97
CA ASN A 235 7.42 5.62 -14.54
C ASN A 235 7.25 6.98 -15.22
N SER A 236 6.01 7.50 -15.31
CA SER A 236 5.80 8.78 -15.98
C SER A 236 6.00 9.94 -14.98
N ASN A 237 6.90 10.85 -15.32
CA ASN A 237 6.98 12.18 -14.71
C ASN A 237 5.84 13.09 -15.22
N ALA A 238 5.11 12.64 -16.24
CA ALA A 238 4.01 13.37 -16.85
C ALA A 238 2.68 13.03 -16.18
N SER A 239 1.98 14.02 -15.67
CA SER A 239 0.62 13.89 -15.11
C SER A 239 -0.43 13.54 -16.19
N THR A 240 -0.04 13.46 -17.45
CA THR A 240 -0.88 13.26 -18.63
C THR A 240 -1.03 11.78 -19.04
N GLU A 241 -0.09 10.92 -18.67
CA GLU A 241 -0.22 9.50 -18.97
C GLU A 241 -1.19 8.81 -18.02
N TRP A 242 -2.03 7.94 -18.53
CA TRP A 242 -2.99 7.16 -17.76
C TRP A 242 -3.32 5.84 -18.45
N TYR A 243 -3.82 4.89 -17.66
CA TYR A 243 -4.39 3.64 -18.18
C TYR A 243 -5.57 3.18 -17.32
N ILE A 244 -6.49 2.45 -17.96
CA ILE A 244 -7.62 1.83 -17.29
C ILE A 244 -7.13 0.50 -16.69
N SER A 245 -7.46 0.27 -15.44
CA SER A 245 -7.22 -0.99 -14.73
C SER A 245 -8.53 -1.48 -14.14
N SER A 246 -8.70 -2.79 -14.05
CA SER A 246 -9.76 -3.36 -13.22
C SER A 246 -9.65 -2.86 -11.78
N THR A 247 -10.71 -2.93 -11.04
CA THR A 247 -10.71 -2.63 -9.61
C THR A 247 -9.71 -3.52 -8.85
N LYS A 248 -9.29 -3.11 -7.65
CA LYS A 248 -8.23 -3.78 -6.90
C LYS A 248 -8.62 -5.19 -6.46
N THR A 249 -9.87 -5.40 -6.10
CA THR A 249 -10.43 -6.65 -5.63
C THR A 249 -11.78 -6.90 -6.29
N GLU A 250 -12.27 -8.12 -6.26
CA GLU A 250 -13.58 -8.50 -6.76
C GLU A 250 -14.71 -7.74 -6.02
N ALA A 251 -14.60 -7.58 -4.71
CA ALA A 251 -15.51 -6.79 -3.89
C ALA A 251 -15.57 -5.30 -4.28
N SER A 252 -14.54 -4.79 -4.96
CA SER A 252 -14.55 -3.41 -5.47
C SER A 252 -15.41 -3.25 -6.72
N ASN A 253 -15.77 -4.35 -7.42
CA ASN A 253 -16.74 -4.34 -8.51
C ASN A 253 -18.16 -4.39 -7.90
N ARG A 254 -18.86 -3.27 -7.96
CA ARG A 254 -20.16 -3.11 -7.28
C ARG A 254 -21.08 -2.17 -8.01
N THR A 255 -22.39 -2.40 -7.89
CA THR A 255 -23.45 -1.48 -8.31
C THR A 255 -24.09 -0.89 -7.07
N ILE A 256 -24.14 0.42 -7.00
CA ILE A 256 -24.63 1.17 -5.83
C ILE A 256 -25.74 2.14 -6.23
N PRO A 257 -26.73 2.39 -5.37
CA PRO A 257 -27.77 3.40 -5.61
C PRO A 257 -27.15 4.80 -5.56
N ILE A 258 -27.75 5.73 -6.34
CA ILE A 258 -27.36 7.14 -6.40
C ILE A 258 -28.45 7.99 -5.75
N SER A 259 -28.06 8.99 -4.96
CA SER A 259 -28.97 9.98 -4.41
C SER A 259 -29.59 10.84 -5.52
N THR A 260 -30.84 11.31 -5.31
CA THR A 260 -31.55 12.14 -6.31
C THR A 260 -30.77 13.42 -6.63
N THR A 261 -30.13 14.05 -5.64
CA THR A 261 -29.30 15.26 -5.84
C THR A 261 -28.17 15.00 -6.83
N LEU A 262 -27.32 13.98 -6.56
CA LEU A 262 -26.21 13.63 -7.46
C LEU A 262 -26.72 13.19 -8.84
N LEU A 263 -27.84 12.45 -8.91
CA LEU A 263 -28.41 12.01 -10.18
C LEU A 263 -28.81 13.19 -11.07
N ASN A 264 -29.41 14.23 -10.48
CA ASN A 264 -29.80 15.45 -11.17
C ASN A 264 -28.59 16.22 -11.73
N ASP A 265 -27.55 16.40 -10.88
CA ASP A 265 -26.31 17.06 -11.29
C ASP A 265 -25.56 16.28 -12.39
N LEU A 266 -25.53 14.95 -12.30
CA LEU A 266 -24.99 14.08 -13.37
C LEU A 266 -25.80 14.16 -14.66
N ALA A 267 -27.14 14.26 -14.60
CA ALA A 267 -27.98 14.40 -15.76
C ALA A 267 -27.76 15.76 -16.47
N GLU A 268 -27.59 16.83 -15.73
CA GLU A 268 -27.23 18.14 -16.25
C GLU A 268 -25.85 18.15 -16.91
N LEU A 269 -24.86 17.56 -16.23
CA LEU A 269 -23.51 17.41 -16.78
C LEU A 269 -23.51 16.58 -18.07
N LYS A 270 -24.32 15.50 -18.12
CA LYS A 270 -24.49 14.67 -19.32
C LYS A 270 -25.07 15.46 -20.49
N LYS A 271 -26.13 16.22 -20.24
CA LYS A 271 -26.74 17.09 -21.29
C LYS A 271 -25.72 18.08 -21.86
N THR A 272 -24.83 18.61 -21.02
CA THR A 272 -23.75 19.51 -21.48
C THR A 272 -22.76 18.76 -22.37
N ASN A 273 -22.37 17.53 -22.01
CA ASN A 273 -21.45 16.71 -22.80
C ASN A 273 -22.08 16.21 -24.11
N GLU A 274 -23.38 15.88 -24.12
CA GLU A 274 -24.13 15.42 -25.31
C GLU A 274 -24.25 16.50 -26.42
N ARG A 275 -24.08 17.77 -26.07
CA ARG A 275 -24.00 18.86 -27.06
C ARG A 275 -22.71 18.87 -27.87
N LEU A 276 -21.68 18.15 -27.40
CA LEU A 276 -20.39 18.01 -28.07
C LEU A 276 -20.52 16.98 -29.22
N SER A 277 -20.15 17.34 -30.42
CA SER A 277 -20.37 16.54 -31.66
C SER A 277 -19.70 15.14 -31.63
N LYS A 278 -18.76 14.91 -30.73
CA LYS A 278 -18.02 13.66 -30.59
C LYS A 278 -18.39 12.84 -29.34
N PHE A 279 -19.45 13.22 -28.64
CA PHE A 279 -19.87 12.54 -27.42
C PHE A 279 -20.07 11.04 -27.63
N LYS A 280 -19.58 10.24 -26.66
CA LYS A 280 -19.76 8.79 -26.59
C LYS A 280 -20.06 8.37 -25.17
N GLN A 281 -20.85 7.31 -24.99
CA GLN A 281 -21.14 6.74 -23.68
C GLN A 281 -19.87 6.19 -22.97
N THR A 282 -18.78 5.99 -23.73
CA THR A 282 -17.47 5.58 -23.22
C THR A 282 -16.60 6.75 -22.74
N TRP A 283 -17.06 8.00 -22.88
CA TRP A 283 -16.36 9.14 -22.30
C TRP A 283 -16.41 9.10 -20.76
N PHE A 284 -15.36 9.64 -20.16
CA PHE A 284 -15.30 9.75 -18.71
C PHE A 284 -16.26 10.83 -18.22
N VAL A 285 -17.02 10.53 -17.16
CA VAL A 285 -18.00 11.47 -16.56
C VAL A 285 -17.34 12.77 -16.13
N LEU A 286 -16.14 12.67 -15.57
CA LEU A 286 -15.36 13.80 -15.04
C LEU A 286 -14.30 14.32 -16.04
N GLY A 287 -14.39 13.88 -17.28
CA GLY A 287 -13.50 14.27 -18.37
C GLY A 287 -14.27 14.33 -19.70
N ASP A 288 -13.59 13.96 -20.74
CA ASP A 288 -14.16 13.77 -22.07
C ASP A 288 -13.68 12.39 -22.56
N ASP A 289 -12.97 12.31 -23.66
CA ASP A 289 -12.24 11.10 -24.10
C ASP A 289 -11.01 10.82 -23.22
N VAL A 290 -10.54 11.81 -22.43
CA VAL A 290 -9.47 11.68 -21.44
C VAL A 290 -10.01 11.91 -20.01
N PRO A 291 -9.50 11.18 -19.01
CA PRO A 291 -9.97 11.35 -17.64
C PRO A 291 -9.42 12.64 -17.02
N MET A 292 -10.14 13.19 -16.04
CA MET A 292 -9.72 14.38 -15.31
C MET A 292 -8.28 14.22 -14.75
N ALA A 293 -7.45 15.23 -14.96
CA ALA A 293 -6.08 15.26 -14.49
C ALA A 293 -6.00 15.29 -12.96
N THR A 294 -5.13 14.46 -12.38
CA THR A 294 -4.99 14.33 -10.91
C THR A 294 -4.66 15.67 -10.23
N GLY A 295 -3.79 16.48 -10.84
CA GLY A 295 -3.41 17.80 -10.28
C GLY A 295 -4.59 18.75 -10.13
N ARG A 296 -5.55 18.74 -11.10
CA ARG A 296 -6.75 19.56 -11.03
C ARG A 296 -7.66 19.20 -9.85
N MET A 297 -7.77 17.91 -9.51
CA MET A 297 -8.57 17.47 -8.35
C MET A 297 -8.07 18.05 -7.04
N TYR A 298 -6.74 18.07 -6.85
CA TYR A 298 -6.14 18.66 -5.66
C TYR A 298 -6.26 20.19 -5.64
N PHE A 299 -6.00 20.82 -6.77
CA PHE A 299 -6.12 22.28 -6.89
C PHE A 299 -7.55 22.76 -6.55
N TYR A 300 -8.57 22.15 -7.13
CA TYR A 300 -9.95 22.57 -6.89
C TYR A 300 -10.45 22.19 -5.50
N ARG A 301 -10.00 21.07 -4.93
CA ARG A 301 -10.26 20.78 -3.51
C ARG A 301 -9.75 21.91 -2.61
N ASP A 302 -8.51 22.36 -2.84
CA ASP A 302 -7.89 23.40 -2.02
C ASP A 302 -8.60 24.74 -2.22
N LYS A 303 -8.86 25.12 -3.46
CA LYS A 303 -9.60 26.34 -3.82
C LYS A 303 -10.98 26.39 -3.16
N TYR A 304 -11.75 25.31 -3.22
CA TYR A 304 -13.10 25.31 -2.68
C TYR A 304 -13.15 25.17 -1.16
N ALA A 305 -12.20 24.48 -0.55
CA ALA A 305 -12.08 24.45 0.92
C ALA A 305 -11.76 25.85 1.47
N GLU A 306 -10.86 26.59 0.82
CA GLU A 306 -10.57 27.99 1.15
C GLU A 306 -11.78 28.90 0.95
N LYS A 307 -12.47 28.81 -0.20
CA LYS A 307 -13.69 29.57 -0.51
C LYS A 307 -14.83 29.30 0.49
N ALA A 308 -14.95 28.05 0.96
CA ALA A 308 -15.91 27.68 1.98
C ALA A 308 -15.51 28.10 3.41
N GLY A 309 -14.27 28.53 3.63
CA GLY A 309 -13.74 28.85 4.94
C GLY A 309 -13.74 27.64 5.90
N ILE A 310 -13.40 26.46 5.38
CA ILE A 310 -13.30 25.22 6.17
C ILE A 310 -11.91 24.58 6.03
N ARG A 311 -11.61 23.65 6.95
CA ARG A 311 -10.33 22.91 6.90
C ARG A 311 -10.21 22.10 5.62
N ARG A 312 -9.00 21.93 5.15
CA ARG A 312 -8.68 21.09 4.00
C ARG A 312 -8.48 19.64 4.42
N ILE A 313 -9.26 18.72 3.85
CA ILE A 313 -9.09 17.27 4.01
C ILE A 313 -8.51 16.63 2.73
N ARG A 314 -7.99 15.41 2.83
CA ARG A 314 -7.49 14.67 1.67
C ARG A 314 -8.65 14.19 0.80
N LEU A 315 -8.42 13.97 -0.51
CA LEU A 315 -9.47 13.44 -1.39
C LEU A 315 -10.02 12.08 -0.94
N HIS A 316 -9.20 11.26 -0.26
CA HIS A 316 -9.66 9.99 0.30
C HIS A 316 -10.57 10.19 1.53
N ASP A 317 -10.42 11.30 2.22
CA ASP A 317 -11.19 11.59 3.43
C ASP A 317 -12.65 11.96 3.11
N PHE A 318 -13.00 12.35 1.86
CA PHE A 318 -14.39 12.44 1.42
C PHE A 318 -15.11 11.09 1.47
N ARG A 319 -14.43 10.00 1.13
CA ARG A 319 -14.96 8.65 1.29
C ARG A 319 -15.08 8.27 2.78
N HIS A 320 -14.15 8.73 3.61
CA HIS A 320 -14.29 8.59 5.07
C HIS A 320 -15.48 9.38 5.59
N SER A 321 -15.73 10.58 5.05
CA SER A 321 -16.93 11.38 5.38
C SER A 321 -18.22 10.66 4.98
N CYS A 322 -18.25 10.02 3.79
CA CYS A 322 -19.36 9.17 3.38
C CYS A 322 -19.64 8.05 4.39
N ALA A 323 -18.62 7.29 4.76
CA ALA A 323 -18.76 6.20 5.71
C ALA A 323 -19.22 6.68 7.07
N SER A 324 -18.64 7.80 7.54
CA SER A 324 -19.00 8.45 8.80
C SER A 324 -20.47 8.87 8.82
N ALA A 325 -20.94 9.53 7.77
CA ALA A 325 -22.32 9.96 7.63
C ALA A 325 -23.31 8.77 7.61
N LEU A 326 -22.96 7.69 6.88
CA LEU A 326 -23.78 6.47 6.84
C LEU A 326 -23.88 5.79 8.21
N ILE A 327 -22.76 5.69 8.94
CA ILE A 327 -22.71 5.09 10.27
C ILE A 327 -23.48 5.95 11.27
N SER A 328 -23.29 7.27 11.27
CA SER A 328 -24.05 8.20 12.12
C SER A 328 -25.55 8.19 11.80
N GLY A 329 -25.92 7.90 10.54
CA GLY A 329 -27.31 7.66 10.12
C GLY A 329 -27.83 6.25 10.44
N ALA A 330 -27.14 5.49 11.32
CA ALA A 330 -27.50 4.14 11.75
C ALA A 330 -27.59 3.07 10.63
N ALA A 331 -26.89 3.28 9.50
CA ALA A 331 -26.82 2.26 8.45
C ALA A 331 -26.06 1.02 8.97
N PRO A 332 -26.55 -0.21 8.68
CA PRO A 332 -25.86 -1.44 9.08
C PRO A 332 -24.42 -1.47 8.55
N ILE A 333 -23.46 -1.84 9.39
CA ILE A 333 -22.02 -1.80 9.02
C ILE A 333 -21.69 -2.68 7.83
N THR A 334 -22.41 -3.80 7.68
CA THR A 334 -22.29 -4.68 6.51
C THR A 334 -22.75 -4.00 5.23
N ALA A 335 -23.84 -3.21 5.29
CA ALA A 335 -24.32 -2.41 4.15
C ALA A 335 -23.31 -1.32 3.80
N VAL A 336 -22.75 -0.61 4.79
CA VAL A 336 -21.69 0.39 4.60
C VAL A 336 -20.45 -0.24 3.97
N SER A 337 -20.00 -1.39 4.47
CA SER A 337 -18.84 -2.13 3.93
C SER A 337 -19.04 -2.51 2.46
N ASN A 338 -20.20 -3.08 2.12
CA ASN A 338 -20.56 -3.46 0.75
C ASN A 338 -20.68 -2.24 -0.17
N PHE A 339 -21.33 -1.17 0.30
CA PHE A 339 -21.47 0.09 -0.42
C PHE A 339 -20.11 0.70 -0.78
N LEU A 340 -19.21 0.70 0.16
CA LEU A 340 -17.84 1.17 -0.05
C LEU A 340 -17.00 0.19 -0.90
N GLY A 341 -17.32 -1.09 -0.97
CA GLY A 341 -16.52 -2.14 -1.64
C GLY A 341 -15.23 -2.44 -0.86
N HIS A 342 -15.36 -2.66 0.44
CA HIS A 342 -14.30 -3.24 1.26
C HIS A 342 -14.30 -4.76 1.08
N SER A 343 -13.12 -5.38 1.02
CA SER A 343 -13.00 -6.83 0.89
C SER A 343 -13.44 -7.57 2.15
N GLU A 344 -13.31 -6.92 3.30
CA GLU A 344 -13.70 -7.44 4.61
C GLU A 344 -14.41 -6.35 5.43
N THR A 345 -15.46 -6.73 6.13
CA THR A 345 -16.21 -5.81 7.03
C THR A 345 -15.34 -5.32 8.18
N THR A 346 -14.32 -6.09 8.58
CA THR A 346 -13.33 -5.73 9.59
C THR A 346 -12.60 -4.43 9.25
N GLU A 347 -12.33 -4.15 7.98
CA GLU A 347 -11.71 -2.89 7.53
C GLU A 347 -12.57 -1.68 7.93
N THR A 348 -13.90 -1.78 7.73
CA THR A 348 -14.85 -0.74 8.13
C THR A 348 -14.95 -0.65 9.66
N LEU A 349 -15.07 -1.79 10.35
CA LEU A 349 -15.20 -1.84 11.79
C LEU A 349 -13.98 -1.22 12.50
N GLU A 350 -12.77 -1.66 12.17
CA GLU A 350 -11.53 -1.15 12.77
C GLU A 350 -11.34 0.36 12.53
N THR A 351 -11.74 0.81 11.35
CA THR A 351 -11.59 2.20 10.92
C THR A 351 -12.53 3.12 11.72
N TYR A 352 -13.77 2.69 11.98
CA TYR A 352 -14.83 3.51 12.58
C TYR A 352 -15.25 3.08 13.99
N THR A 353 -14.48 2.19 14.66
CA THR A 353 -14.77 1.69 16.02
C THR A 353 -15.00 2.82 17.05
N HIS A 354 -14.28 3.95 16.90
CA HIS A 354 -14.41 5.09 17.81
C HIS A 354 -15.78 5.77 17.73
N MET A 355 -16.47 5.70 16.59
CA MET A 355 -17.83 6.24 16.41
C MET A 355 -18.86 5.37 17.14
N PHE A 356 -18.74 4.05 17.06
CA PHE A 356 -19.62 3.13 17.76
C PHE A 356 -19.54 3.25 19.30
N LYS A 357 -18.39 3.68 19.84
CA LYS A 357 -18.27 3.94 21.29
C LYS A 357 -19.13 5.12 21.76
N LYS A 358 -19.33 6.13 20.91
CA LYS A 358 -20.24 7.26 21.22
C LYS A 358 -21.70 6.82 21.19
N ASP A 359 -22.05 5.82 20.38
CA ASP A 359 -23.42 5.32 20.23
C ASP A 359 -23.88 4.45 21.38
N LEU A 360 -22.98 3.93 22.24
CA LEU A 360 -23.36 3.19 23.45
C LEU A 360 -24.29 4.01 24.37
N ALA A 361 -24.13 5.32 24.40
CA ALA A 361 -25.00 6.22 25.15
C ALA A 361 -26.45 6.30 24.61
N ASN A 362 -26.67 5.88 23.37
CA ASN A 362 -27.98 5.88 22.71
C ASN A 362 -28.70 4.51 22.82
N VAL A 363 -28.01 3.44 23.28
CA VAL A 363 -28.63 2.12 23.43
C VAL A 363 -29.85 2.15 24.34
N PRO A 364 -29.85 2.83 25.50
CA PRO A 364 -31.08 2.94 26.34
C PRO A 364 -32.22 3.61 25.60
N LYS A 365 -31.96 4.72 24.89
CA LYS A 365 -32.97 5.44 24.11
C LYS A 365 -33.66 4.59 23.03
N PHE A 366 -32.94 3.63 22.46
CA PHE A 366 -33.49 2.69 21.50
C PHE A 366 -34.58 1.83 22.12
N PHE A 367 -34.34 1.30 23.33
CA PHE A 367 -35.33 0.51 24.06
C PHE A 367 -36.51 1.36 24.51
N ASP A 368 -36.25 2.60 24.99
CA ASP A 368 -37.31 3.55 25.36
C ASP A 368 -38.26 3.86 24.17
N THR A 369 -37.68 3.93 22.94
CA THR A 369 -38.48 4.14 21.72
C THR A 369 -39.32 2.91 21.39
N LEU A 370 -38.74 1.70 21.46
CA LEU A 370 -39.46 0.44 21.22
C LEU A 370 -40.64 0.24 22.18
N GLU A 371 -40.45 0.59 23.46
CA GLU A 371 -41.50 0.51 24.45
C GLU A 371 -42.66 1.50 24.17
N LYS A 372 -42.32 2.71 23.72
CA LYS A 372 -43.34 3.70 23.31
C LYS A 372 -44.13 3.22 22.11
N ASP A 373 -43.45 2.76 21.04
CA ASP A 373 -44.10 2.25 19.82
C ASP A 373 -45.00 1.03 20.11
N PHE A 374 -44.57 0.18 21.04
CA PHE A 374 -45.38 -0.99 21.45
C PHE A 374 -46.64 -0.55 22.22
N ASN A 375 -46.50 0.40 23.14
CA ASN A 375 -47.62 0.89 23.94
C ASN A 375 -48.64 1.67 23.09
N GLU A 376 -48.19 2.45 22.11
CA GLU A 376 -49.06 3.16 21.17
C GLU A 376 -49.86 2.19 20.28
N LYS A 377 -49.24 1.12 19.75
CA LYS A 377 -49.92 0.07 18.97
C LYS A 377 -50.87 -0.81 19.78
N SER A 378 -50.68 -0.89 21.09
CA SER A 378 -51.54 -1.68 21.99
C SER A 378 -52.74 -0.85 22.49
N SER A 379 -52.78 0.44 22.19
CA SER A 379 -53.83 1.37 22.59
C SER A 379 -54.82 1.73 21.47
N GLU A 380 -54.53 1.25 20.25
CA GLU A 380 -55.42 1.24 19.09
C GLU A 380 -56.17 -0.12 18.97
#